data_0cdbb12904dd4a4a52ef245d0b94d529
#
_entry.id   0cdbb12904dd4a4a52ef245d0b94d529
#
_cell.length_a   1.000
_cell.length_b   1.000
_cell.length_c   1.000
_cell.angle_alpha   90.00
_cell.angle_beta   90.00
_cell.angle_gamma   90.00
#
_symmetry.space_group_name_H-M   'P 1'
#
loop_
_entity.id
_entity.type
_entity.pdbx_description
1 polymer ?
#
loop_
_entity_poly.entity_id
_entity_poly.type
_entity_poly.pdbx_seq_one_letter_code
_entity_poly.pdbx_strand_id
1 'polypeptide(L)'
;MKNKLNDLDPKTWLKFQKSWFIHNPPPRRKGVLVHPAKFPETMAQEFIEFFTRRGETVLDPMAGTGSALVAALRCGRNSYGIELNPRYAEIARQIIADERLALGQEVESLTAEVITGDAAGIGDFTLPVIDFVITSPPYWDMLHARGAGTQKKRRTTPDLDVFYSDDPHDLGNVPDYEEFLGRLVAIYAGLKPRLREKAYLTIIVKNVKKGGRIYPLAWDLGRELGRVYTLKDEKLWLQDNQRLAPYGLGSAWVSNTFHHYCLQFRNE
;
A
#
# COMPACT_ATOMS: atom_id res chain seq x y z
N MET A 1 7.01 31.77 -0.51
CA MET A 1 6.54 31.04 -1.72
C MET A 1 5.19 30.41 -1.37
N LYS A 2 4.16 30.51 -2.26
CA LYS A 2 2.84 29.92 -1.98
C LYS A 2 2.90 28.39 -2.14
N ASN A 3 2.46 27.63 -1.13
CA ASN A 3 2.36 26.16 -1.22
C ASN A 3 1.35 25.80 -2.33
N LYS A 4 1.79 25.00 -3.31
CA LYS A 4 0.96 24.56 -4.45
C LYS A 4 0.63 23.08 -4.41
N LEU A 5 1.27 22.32 -3.51
CA LEU A 5 1.12 20.86 -3.45
C LEU A 5 0.01 20.43 -2.49
N ASN A 6 -0.04 21.05 -1.30
CA ASN A 6 -0.92 20.64 -0.21
C ASN A 6 -1.38 21.84 0.64
N ASP A 7 -2.11 21.56 1.72
CA ASP A 7 -2.64 22.56 2.64
C ASP A 7 -1.83 22.65 3.95
N LEU A 8 -0.65 22.01 4.01
CA LEU A 8 0.17 21.96 5.21
C LEU A 8 0.89 23.27 5.49
N ASP A 9 1.03 23.57 6.78
CA ASP A 9 1.91 24.65 7.25
C ASP A 9 3.40 24.29 7.03
N PRO A 10 4.31 25.29 6.99
CA PRO A 10 5.74 25.05 6.72
C PRO A 10 6.42 24.13 7.75
N LYS A 11 5.99 24.12 9.01
CA LYS A 11 6.60 23.27 10.04
C LYS A 11 6.23 21.79 9.85
N THR A 12 4.98 21.52 9.54
CA THR A 12 4.50 20.17 9.21
C THR A 12 5.13 19.67 7.92
N TRP A 13 5.24 20.52 6.88
CA TRP A 13 5.98 20.23 5.67
C TRP A 13 7.41 19.77 5.94
N LEU A 14 8.18 20.54 6.72
CA LEU A 14 9.57 20.21 7.07
C LEU A 14 9.70 18.88 7.80
N LYS A 15 8.78 18.55 8.70
CA LYS A 15 8.80 17.28 9.42
C LYS A 15 8.64 16.09 8.48
N PHE A 16 7.81 16.21 7.45
CA PHE A 16 7.60 15.14 6.48
C PHE A 16 8.83 14.90 5.58
N GLN A 17 9.73 15.88 5.40
CA GLN A 17 10.91 15.75 4.52
C GLN A 17 11.99 14.79 5.05
N LYS A 18 11.87 14.30 6.28
CA LYS A 18 12.80 13.29 6.79
C LYS A 18 12.70 12.00 5.98
N SER A 19 13.84 11.46 5.51
CA SER A 19 13.90 10.28 4.64
C SER A 19 13.49 8.96 5.31
N TRP A 20 13.28 8.97 6.62
CA TRP A 20 12.79 7.82 7.39
C TRP A 20 11.86 8.25 8.51
N PHE A 21 11.00 7.35 8.95
CA PHE A 21 10.10 7.55 10.08
C PHE A 21 9.80 6.21 10.77
N ILE A 22 9.50 6.29 12.06
CA ILE A 22 9.04 5.14 12.83
C ILE A 22 7.52 5.21 12.90
N HIS A 23 6.85 4.14 12.48
CA HIS A 23 5.42 3.99 12.64
C HIS A 23 5.08 2.55 13.02
N ASN A 24 4.64 2.38 14.26
CA ASN A 24 4.23 1.09 14.77
C ASN A 24 2.71 0.98 14.68
N PRO A 25 2.17 0.02 13.92
CA PRO A 25 0.72 -0.19 13.89
C PRO A 25 0.18 -0.37 15.30
N PRO A 26 -0.97 0.24 15.64
CA PRO A 26 -1.59 0.02 16.95
C PRO A 26 -1.91 -1.47 17.17
N PRO A 27 -1.99 -1.92 18.43
CA PRO A 27 -2.39 -3.29 18.74
C PRO A 27 -3.74 -3.59 18.08
N ARG A 28 -3.82 -4.74 17.43
CA ARG A 28 -5.02 -5.17 16.71
C ARG A 28 -6.18 -5.41 17.69
N ARG A 29 -7.36 -4.89 17.38
CA ARG A 29 -8.57 -5.20 18.13
C ARG A 29 -8.93 -6.67 17.90
N LYS A 30 -9.34 -7.39 18.97
CA LYS A 30 -9.86 -8.77 18.84
C LYS A 30 -11.13 -8.76 17.98
N GLY A 31 -11.26 -9.71 17.05
CA GLY A 31 -12.46 -9.86 16.21
C GLY A 31 -12.45 -9.08 14.89
N VAL A 32 -11.38 -8.35 14.55
CA VAL A 32 -11.23 -7.71 13.23
C VAL A 32 -10.47 -8.65 12.31
N LEU A 33 -11.06 -8.96 11.16
CA LEU A 33 -10.43 -9.78 10.13
C LEU A 33 -9.08 -9.16 9.70
N VAL A 34 -8.04 -9.95 9.72
CA VAL A 34 -6.68 -9.46 9.53
C VAL A 34 -6.25 -9.66 8.09
N HIS A 35 -6.29 -8.59 7.28
CA HIS A 35 -5.61 -8.59 5.99
C HIS A 35 -4.09 -8.68 6.20
N PRO A 36 -3.38 -9.60 5.51
CA PRO A 36 -1.95 -9.88 5.78
C PRO A 36 -1.00 -8.74 5.42
N ALA A 37 -1.38 -7.81 4.54
CA ALA A 37 -0.54 -6.75 3.98
C ALA A 37 -1.11 -5.32 4.21
N LYS A 38 -1.88 -5.11 5.29
CA LYS A 38 -2.46 -3.79 5.60
C LYS A 38 -1.40 -2.83 6.14
N PHE A 39 -1.24 -1.65 5.52
CA PHE A 39 -0.52 -0.54 6.13
C PHE A 39 -1.43 0.28 7.05
N PRO A 40 -0.87 0.97 8.07
CA PRO A 40 -1.66 1.76 9.03
C PRO A 40 -2.36 2.95 8.37
N GLU A 41 -3.62 3.16 8.69
CA GLU A 41 -4.43 4.28 8.20
C GLU A 41 -3.82 5.63 8.58
N THR A 42 -3.31 5.77 9.81
CA THR A 42 -2.65 6.98 10.30
C THR A 42 -1.37 7.31 9.52
N MET A 43 -0.63 6.30 9.07
CA MET A 43 0.50 6.48 8.17
C MET A 43 0.04 6.97 6.78
N ALA A 44 -1.01 6.34 6.24
CA ALA A 44 -1.58 6.76 4.96
C ALA A 44 -2.06 8.22 4.99
N GLN A 45 -2.67 8.66 6.10
CA GLN A 45 -3.11 10.05 6.29
C GLN A 45 -1.95 11.04 6.09
N GLU A 46 -0.78 10.78 6.70
CA GLU A 46 0.39 11.66 6.56
C GLU A 46 0.83 11.81 5.09
N PHE A 47 0.84 10.72 4.31
CA PHE A 47 1.16 10.76 2.89
C PHE A 47 0.08 11.47 2.07
N ILE A 48 -1.19 11.16 2.32
CA ILE A 48 -2.33 11.78 1.62
C ILE A 48 -2.34 13.30 1.87
N GLU A 49 -2.19 13.75 3.11
CA GLU A 49 -2.13 15.17 3.44
C GLU A 49 -0.93 15.88 2.81
N PHE A 50 0.21 15.17 2.67
CA PHE A 50 1.40 15.75 2.08
C PHE A 50 1.31 15.87 0.55
N PHE A 51 0.70 14.93 -0.14
CA PHE A 51 0.66 14.89 -1.60
C PHE A 51 -0.65 15.39 -2.23
N THR A 52 -1.62 15.81 -1.40
CA THR A 52 -2.93 16.27 -1.88
C THR A 52 -3.45 17.46 -1.09
N ARG A 53 -4.48 18.10 -1.67
CA ARG A 53 -5.35 19.09 -1.03
C ARG A 53 -6.71 18.47 -0.68
N ARG A 54 -7.46 19.14 0.21
CA ARG A 54 -8.84 18.77 0.49
C ARG A 54 -9.67 18.75 -0.79
N GLY A 55 -10.53 17.73 -0.92
CA GLY A 55 -11.38 17.51 -2.09
C GLY A 55 -10.68 16.84 -3.28
N GLU A 56 -9.34 16.71 -3.29
CA GLU A 56 -8.62 15.96 -4.31
C GLU A 56 -8.85 14.45 -4.19
N THR A 57 -8.53 13.69 -5.23
CA THR A 57 -8.86 12.27 -5.37
C THR A 57 -7.65 11.38 -5.19
N VAL A 58 -7.77 10.40 -4.30
CA VAL A 58 -6.78 9.37 -4.00
C VAL A 58 -7.20 8.03 -4.59
N LEU A 59 -6.26 7.27 -5.15
CA LEU A 59 -6.48 5.91 -5.64
C LEU A 59 -5.57 4.92 -4.90
N ASP A 60 -6.16 3.78 -4.51
CA ASP A 60 -5.41 2.56 -4.16
C ASP A 60 -5.82 1.43 -5.13
N PRO A 61 -4.97 1.08 -6.11
CA PRO A 61 -5.30 0.03 -7.08
C PRO A 61 -5.25 -1.40 -6.51
N MET A 62 -4.85 -1.56 -5.24
CA MET A 62 -4.80 -2.85 -4.53
C MET A 62 -5.31 -2.65 -3.09
N ALA A 63 -6.59 -2.25 -2.98
CA ALA A 63 -7.16 -1.61 -1.80
C ALA A 63 -7.24 -2.50 -0.56
N GLY A 64 -7.24 -3.83 -0.72
CA GLY A 64 -7.41 -4.76 0.38
C GLY A 64 -8.69 -4.46 1.17
N THR A 65 -8.54 -4.19 2.46
CA THR A 65 -9.66 -3.80 3.34
C THR A 65 -9.86 -2.28 3.45
N GLY A 66 -9.35 -1.49 2.50
CA GLY A 66 -9.69 -0.08 2.33
C GLY A 66 -8.93 0.91 3.21
N SER A 67 -7.72 0.60 3.69
CA SER A 67 -6.96 1.50 4.58
C SER A 67 -6.70 2.88 3.98
N ALA A 68 -6.34 2.95 2.69
CA ALA A 68 -6.12 4.21 2.00
C ALA A 68 -7.40 5.03 1.88
N LEU A 69 -8.55 4.37 1.64
CA LEU A 69 -9.83 5.01 1.46
C LEU A 69 -10.35 5.62 2.77
N VAL A 70 -10.24 4.87 3.86
CA VAL A 70 -10.56 5.37 5.21
C VAL A 70 -9.67 6.57 5.57
N ALA A 71 -8.36 6.46 5.30
CA ALA A 71 -7.42 7.55 5.54
C ALA A 71 -7.78 8.81 4.72
N ALA A 72 -8.16 8.63 3.45
CA ALA A 72 -8.58 9.72 2.59
C ALA A 72 -9.83 10.44 3.11
N LEU A 73 -10.85 9.69 3.54
CA LEU A 73 -12.05 10.26 4.17
C LEU A 73 -11.70 11.12 5.39
N ARG A 74 -10.89 10.61 6.30
CA ARG A 74 -10.44 11.34 7.50
C ARG A 74 -9.72 12.63 7.18
N CYS A 75 -9.03 12.65 6.04
CA CYS A 75 -8.32 13.83 5.56
C CYS A 75 -9.18 14.79 4.71
N GLY A 76 -10.44 14.47 4.44
CA GLY A 76 -11.31 15.28 3.59
C GLY A 76 -10.99 15.15 2.09
N ARG A 77 -10.62 13.97 1.62
CA ARG A 77 -10.29 13.65 0.22
C ARG A 77 -11.29 12.63 -0.34
N ASN A 78 -11.52 12.71 -1.65
CA ASN A 78 -12.20 11.64 -2.36
C ASN A 78 -11.28 10.44 -2.52
N SER A 79 -11.83 9.23 -2.63
CA SER A 79 -11.01 8.04 -2.80
C SER A 79 -11.70 6.95 -3.63
N TYR A 80 -10.88 6.23 -4.36
CA TYR A 80 -11.27 5.04 -5.11
C TYR A 80 -10.30 3.91 -4.76
N GLY A 81 -10.83 2.70 -4.66
CA GLY A 81 -10.03 1.50 -4.44
C GLY A 81 -10.42 0.41 -5.42
N ILE A 82 -9.45 -0.31 -5.96
CA ILE A 82 -9.68 -1.51 -6.75
C ILE A 82 -9.22 -2.69 -5.91
N GLU A 83 -10.07 -3.70 -5.77
CA GLU A 83 -9.77 -4.91 -5.00
C GLU A 83 -10.22 -6.16 -5.78
N LEU A 84 -9.26 -7.06 -6.04
CA LEU A 84 -9.50 -8.29 -6.81
C LEU A 84 -10.41 -9.26 -6.05
N ASN A 85 -10.20 -9.41 -4.73
CA ASN A 85 -10.93 -10.34 -3.91
C ASN A 85 -12.29 -9.75 -3.48
N PRO A 86 -13.44 -10.32 -3.94
CA PRO A 86 -14.77 -9.78 -3.60
C PRO A 86 -15.05 -9.72 -2.10
N ARG A 87 -14.48 -10.65 -1.31
CA ARG A 87 -14.63 -10.67 0.15
C ARG A 87 -13.94 -9.48 0.80
N TYR A 88 -12.70 -9.15 0.37
CA TYR A 88 -11.99 -7.98 0.89
C TYR A 88 -12.63 -6.68 0.43
N ALA A 89 -13.12 -6.63 -0.80
CA ALA A 89 -13.86 -5.49 -1.31
C ALA A 89 -15.13 -5.21 -0.48
N GLU A 90 -15.88 -6.25 -0.10
CA GLU A 90 -17.07 -6.10 0.75
C GLU A 90 -16.70 -5.64 2.16
N ILE A 91 -15.66 -6.19 2.76
CA ILE A 91 -15.15 -5.74 4.06
C ILE A 91 -14.72 -4.27 3.99
N ALA A 92 -14.07 -3.86 2.92
CA ALA A 92 -13.66 -2.47 2.72
C ALA A 92 -14.88 -1.54 2.65
N ARG A 93 -15.93 -1.92 1.90
CA ARG A 93 -17.20 -1.15 1.84
C ARG A 93 -17.84 -0.99 3.21
N GLN A 94 -17.88 -2.06 3.99
CA GLN A 94 -18.44 -2.01 5.35
C GLN A 94 -17.62 -1.08 6.26
N ILE A 95 -16.29 -1.20 6.25
CA ILE A 95 -15.41 -0.33 7.05
C ILE A 95 -15.58 1.14 6.65
N ILE A 96 -15.68 1.44 5.35
CA ILE A 96 -15.92 2.78 4.84
C ILE A 96 -17.28 3.31 5.29
N ALA A 97 -18.33 2.48 5.25
CA ALA A 97 -19.67 2.86 5.72
C ALA A 97 -19.66 3.20 7.21
N ASP A 98 -19.02 2.37 8.04
CA ASP A 98 -18.90 2.61 9.48
C ASP A 98 -18.09 3.90 9.76
N GLU A 99 -17.04 4.15 9.02
CA GLU A 99 -16.24 5.38 9.15
C GLU A 99 -17.03 6.62 8.76
N ARG A 100 -17.83 6.56 7.67
CA ARG A 100 -18.73 7.65 7.27
C ARG A 100 -19.73 8.01 8.36
N LEU A 101 -20.33 6.98 9.00
CA LEU A 101 -21.25 7.20 10.13
C LEU A 101 -20.53 7.88 11.30
N ALA A 102 -19.29 7.50 11.58
CA ALA A 102 -18.51 8.09 12.66
C ALA A 102 -18.10 9.56 12.39
N LEU A 103 -17.79 9.89 11.13
CA LEU A 103 -17.37 11.24 10.71
C LEU A 103 -18.55 12.17 10.42
N GLY A 104 -19.73 11.62 10.16
CA GLY A 104 -20.98 12.39 9.98
C GLY A 104 -20.93 13.35 8.77
N GLN A 105 -21.50 14.54 8.96
CA GLN A 105 -21.69 15.52 7.87
C GLN A 105 -20.38 16.01 7.21
N GLU A 106 -19.26 15.93 7.88
CA GLU A 106 -17.96 16.41 7.36
C GLU A 106 -17.53 15.68 6.08
N VAL A 107 -17.99 14.45 5.87
CA VAL A 107 -17.63 13.60 4.72
C VAL A 107 -18.79 13.26 3.81
N GLU A 108 -19.96 13.86 4.01
CA GLU A 108 -21.18 13.55 3.25
C GLU A 108 -21.00 13.81 1.76
N SER A 109 -20.31 14.88 1.38
CA SER A 109 -20.04 15.25 0.00
C SER A 109 -18.85 14.52 -0.64
N LEU A 110 -18.08 13.74 0.13
CA LEU A 110 -16.90 13.05 -0.37
C LEU A 110 -17.28 11.68 -0.96
N THR A 111 -16.56 11.28 -2.00
CA THR A 111 -16.64 9.93 -2.56
C THR A 111 -15.62 9.02 -1.85
N ALA A 112 -16.05 7.79 -1.52
CA ALA A 112 -15.15 6.70 -1.17
C ALA A 112 -15.77 5.41 -1.73
N GLU A 113 -15.21 4.93 -2.83
CA GLU A 113 -15.76 3.85 -3.63
C GLU A 113 -14.78 2.68 -3.74
N VAL A 114 -15.29 1.46 -3.59
CA VAL A 114 -14.52 0.22 -3.80
C VAL A 114 -15.07 -0.51 -5.01
N ILE A 115 -14.24 -0.64 -6.03
CA ILE A 115 -14.51 -1.38 -7.26
C ILE A 115 -13.94 -2.80 -7.07
N THR A 116 -14.79 -3.82 -7.25
CA THR A 116 -14.33 -5.20 -7.27
C THR A 116 -13.84 -5.54 -8.67
N GLY A 117 -12.56 -5.88 -8.82
CA GLY A 117 -11.97 -6.18 -10.12
C GLY A 117 -10.45 -6.26 -10.10
N ASP A 118 -9.90 -6.62 -11.26
CA ASP A 118 -8.45 -6.70 -11.47
C ASP A 118 -7.88 -5.34 -11.86
N ALA A 119 -6.90 -4.85 -11.10
CA ALA A 119 -6.21 -3.59 -11.40
C ALA A 119 -5.46 -3.61 -12.74
N ALA A 120 -5.18 -4.77 -13.32
CA ALA A 120 -4.62 -4.87 -14.67
C ALA A 120 -5.58 -4.32 -15.73
N GLY A 121 -6.89 -4.40 -15.48
CA GLY A 121 -7.95 -3.83 -16.33
C GLY A 121 -8.32 -2.38 -15.99
N ILE A 122 -7.45 -1.59 -15.38
CA ILE A 122 -7.79 -0.24 -14.89
C ILE A 122 -8.33 0.70 -15.98
N GLY A 123 -7.97 0.46 -17.23
CA GLY A 123 -8.48 1.20 -18.38
C GLY A 123 -10.00 1.07 -18.58
N ASP A 124 -10.60 -0.02 -18.12
CA ASP A 124 -12.02 -0.35 -18.29
C ASP A 124 -12.91 0.25 -17.19
N PHE A 125 -12.31 0.71 -16.08
CA PHE A 125 -13.06 1.31 -14.99
C PHE A 125 -13.33 2.81 -15.25
N THR A 126 -14.53 3.23 -14.85
CA THR A 126 -14.90 4.66 -14.86
C THR A 126 -14.31 5.31 -13.59
N LEU A 127 -13.17 5.96 -13.76
CA LEU A 127 -12.47 6.69 -12.71
C LEU A 127 -12.35 8.18 -13.05
N PRO A 128 -12.45 9.08 -12.07
CA PRO A 128 -12.12 10.49 -12.28
C PRO A 128 -10.60 10.66 -12.50
N VAL A 129 -10.17 11.89 -12.71
CA VAL A 129 -8.76 12.25 -12.68
C VAL A 129 -8.23 12.02 -11.26
N ILE A 130 -7.11 11.31 -11.15
CA ILE A 130 -6.48 10.95 -9.88
C ILE A 130 -5.34 11.93 -9.57
N ASP A 131 -5.36 12.45 -8.35
CA ASP A 131 -4.37 13.42 -7.86
C ASP A 131 -3.21 12.74 -7.12
N PHE A 132 -3.47 11.59 -6.50
CA PHE A 132 -2.47 10.84 -5.76
C PHE A 132 -2.77 9.33 -5.75
N VAL A 133 -1.74 8.52 -5.83
CA VAL A 133 -1.83 7.06 -5.63
C VAL A 133 -1.05 6.69 -4.37
N ILE A 134 -1.66 5.89 -3.50
CA ILE A 134 -0.96 5.24 -2.38
C ILE A 134 -1.37 3.79 -2.30
N THR A 135 -0.41 2.86 -2.34
CA THR A 135 -0.71 1.44 -2.43
C THR A 135 0.42 0.59 -1.85
N SER A 136 0.07 -0.62 -1.46
CA SER A 136 1.02 -1.67 -1.07
C SER A 136 0.65 -2.96 -1.80
N PRO A 137 1.38 -3.32 -2.86
CA PRO A 137 1.11 -4.55 -3.59
C PRO A 137 1.44 -5.79 -2.75
N PRO A 138 0.99 -6.98 -3.15
CA PRO A 138 1.54 -8.21 -2.61
C PRO A 138 3.07 -8.23 -2.80
N TYR A 139 3.81 -8.74 -1.80
CA TYR A 139 5.28 -8.78 -1.87
C TYR A 139 5.73 -10.14 -2.42
N TRP A 140 5.42 -10.40 -3.69
CA TRP A 140 5.71 -11.65 -4.37
C TRP A 140 5.36 -12.86 -3.48
N ASP A 141 6.06 -13.97 -3.53
CA ASP A 141 5.84 -15.23 -2.80
C ASP A 141 5.93 -15.15 -1.24
N MET A 142 5.80 -13.96 -0.65
CA MET A 142 5.96 -13.78 0.81
C MET A 142 4.94 -14.56 1.65
N LEU A 143 3.72 -14.78 1.14
CA LEU A 143 2.70 -15.56 1.84
C LEU A 143 2.93 -17.07 1.76
N HIS A 144 3.53 -17.54 0.67
CA HIS A 144 3.90 -18.95 0.48
C HIS A 144 5.24 -19.30 1.14
N ALA A 145 6.03 -18.31 1.60
CA ALA A 145 7.31 -18.57 2.23
C ALA A 145 7.15 -19.46 3.46
N ARG A 146 7.74 -20.63 3.43
CA ARG A 146 7.87 -21.55 4.58
C ARG A 146 8.74 -20.88 5.64
N GLY A 147 8.13 -20.09 6.51
CA GLY A 147 8.81 -19.44 7.63
C GLY A 147 8.94 -20.33 8.85
N ALA A 148 9.93 -20.01 9.71
CA ALA A 148 10.11 -20.65 11.01
C ALA A 148 8.78 -20.72 11.80
N GLY A 149 8.59 -21.81 12.56
CA GLY A 149 7.32 -22.26 13.14
C GLY A 149 6.42 -21.24 13.85
N THR A 150 6.97 -20.08 14.26
CA THR A 150 6.21 -18.99 14.90
C THR A 150 5.35 -18.20 13.91
N GLN A 151 5.81 -18.01 12.67
CA GLN A 151 5.01 -17.35 11.63
C GLN A 151 3.96 -18.33 11.06
N LYS A 152 4.29 -19.63 10.93
CA LYS A 152 3.33 -20.64 10.51
C LYS A 152 2.18 -20.78 11.52
N LYS A 153 2.46 -20.78 12.85
CA LYS A 153 1.42 -20.79 13.89
C LYS A 153 0.53 -19.55 13.87
N ARG A 154 1.08 -18.37 13.49
CA ARG A 154 0.26 -17.14 13.35
C ARG A 154 -0.62 -17.15 12.10
N ARG A 155 -0.18 -17.82 11.02
CA ARG A 155 -0.91 -17.91 9.74
C ARG A 155 -1.96 -19.03 9.71
N THR A 156 -1.87 -19.99 10.63
CA THR A 156 -2.85 -21.09 10.77
C THR A 156 -3.93 -20.81 11.81
N THR A 157 -3.99 -19.61 12.39
CA THR A 157 -5.14 -19.18 13.19
C THR A 157 -6.33 -18.93 12.26
N PRO A 158 -7.56 -19.29 12.65
CA PRO A 158 -8.79 -19.19 11.81
C PRO A 158 -9.08 -17.79 11.24
N ASP A 159 -8.43 -16.75 11.80
CA ASP A 159 -8.64 -15.34 11.43
C ASP A 159 -7.58 -14.76 10.47
N LEU A 160 -6.67 -15.60 9.95
CA LEU A 160 -5.62 -15.16 9.01
C LEU A 160 -5.71 -15.96 7.73
N ASP A 161 -6.12 -15.31 6.64
CA ASP A 161 -6.01 -15.91 5.32
C ASP A 161 -4.53 -16.10 4.96
N VAL A 162 -4.19 -17.34 4.63
CA VAL A 162 -2.81 -17.73 4.22
C VAL A 162 -2.58 -17.39 2.75
N PHE A 163 -3.66 -17.17 1.99
CA PHE A 163 -3.70 -16.81 0.58
C PHE A 163 -4.50 -15.53 0.41
N TYR A 164 -4.14 -14.71 -0.58
CA TYR A 164 -4.98 -13.56 -0.96
C TYR A 164 -6.23 -14.05 -1.69
N SER A 165 -6.08 -14.95 -2.66
CA SER A 165 -7.16 -15.61 -3.38
C SER A 165 -6.64 -16.80 -4.20
N ASP A 166 -7.54 -17.69 -4.68
CA ASP A 166 -7.22 -18.73 -5.67
C ASP A 166 -7.34 -18.20 -7.12
N ASP A 167 -7.52 -16.89 -7.31
CA ASP A 167 -7.67 -16.25 -8.60
C ASP A 167 -6.33 -16.29 -9.37
N PRO A 168 -6.29 -16.75 -10.62
CA PRO A 168 -5.08 -16.75 -11.44
C PRO A 168 -4.55 -15.35 -11.76
N HIS A 169 -5.36 -14.30 -11.61
CA HIS A 169 -4.94 -12.90 -11.74
C HIS A 169 -4.28 -12.34 -10.47
N ASP A 170 -4.36 -13.07 -9.35
CA ASP A 170 -3.72 -12.65 -8.12
C ASP A 170 -2.18 -12.68 -8.26
N LEU A 171 -1.56 -11.52 -8.18
CA LEU A 171 -0.11 -11.38 -8.24
C LEU A 171 0.63 -12.19 -7.18
N GLY A 172 0.00 -12.44 -6.03
CA GLY A 172 0.57 -13.27 -4.96
C GLY A 172 0.77 -14.74 -5.37
N ASN A 173 0.10 -15.20 -6.45
CA ASN A 173 0.19 -16.56 -6.97
C ASN A 173 1.23 -16.72 -8.09
N VAL A 174 1.87 -15.63 -8.55
CA VAL A 174 2.90 -15.69 -9.61
C VAL A 174 4.20 -16.24 -9.05
N PRO A 175 4.66 -17.42 -9.46
CA PRO A 175 5.83 -18.09 -8.87
C PRO A 175 7.16 -17.50 -9.34
N ASP A 176 7.21 -16.99 -10.56
CA ASP A 176 8.38 -16.36 -11.14
C ASP A 176 8.50 -14.89 -10.75
N TYR A 177 9.68 -14.48 -10.32
CA TYR A 177 9.91 -13.13 -9.83
C TYR A 177 9.87 -12.07 -10.92
N GLU A 178 10.47 -12.37 -12.08
CA GLU A 178 10.53 -11.42 -13.20
C GLU A 178 9.14 -11.23 -13.83
N GLU A 179 8.36 -12.31 -13.93
CA GLU A 179 6.98 -12.25 -14.37
C GLU A 179 6.12 -11.44 -13.38
N PHE A 180 6.26 -11.68 -12.07
CA PHE A 180 5.59 -10.89 -11.03
C PHE A 180 5.93 -9.40 -11.16
N LEU A 181 7.22 -9.07 -11.24
CA LEU A 181 7.69 -7.69 -11.39
C LEU A 181 7.12 -7.04 -12.66
N GLY A 182 7.17 -7.75 -13.79
CA GLY A 182 6.64 -7.28 -15.07
C GLY A 182 5.14 -6.97 -15.01
N ARG A 183 4.34 -7.88 -14.44
CA ARG A 183 2.89 -7.67 -14.24
C ARG A 183 2.61 -6.46 -13.32
N LEU A 184 3.35 -6.33 -12.23
CA LEU A 184 3.20 -5.22 -11.29
C LEU A 184 3.53 -3.87 -11.96
N VAL A 185 4.62 -3.81 -12.71
CA VAL A 185 5.00 -2.62 -13.49
C VAL A 185 3.93 -2.27 -14.52
N ALA A 186 3.38 -3.26 -15.24
CA ALA A 186 2.33 -3.04 -16.23
C ALA A 186 1.06 -2.43 -15.59
N ILE A 187 0.63 -2.91 -14.43
CA ILE A 187 -0.50 -2.34 -13.69
C ILE A 187 -0.24 -0.87 -13.38
N TYR A 188 0.89 -0.53 -12.79
CA TYR A 188 1.19 0.85 -12.45
C TYR A 188 1.39 1.74 -13.66
N ALA A 189 1.97 1.23 -14.74
CA ALA A 189 2.08 1.96 -16.01
C ALA A 189 0.70 2.28 -16.61
N GLY A 190 -0.26 1.36 -16.47
CA GLY A 190 -1.65 1.52 -16.90
C GLY A 190 -2.41 2.64 -16.19
N LEU A 191 -1.94 3.09 -15.01
CA LEU A 191 -2.52 4.22 -14.28
C LEU A 191 -2.24 5.57 -14.98
N LYS A 192 -1.16 5.68 -15.77
CA LYS A 192 -0.66 6.95 -16.28
C LYS A 192 -1.73 7.83 -16.96
N PRO A 193 -2.63 7.30 -17.81
CA PRO A 193 -3.67 8.10 -18.45
C PRO A 193 -4.74 8.65 -17.49
N ARG A 194 -4.86 8.07 -16.30
CA ARG A 194 -5.82 8.48 -15.27
C ARG A 194 -5.25 9.49 -14.28
N LEU A 195 -3.93 9.69 -14.27
CA LEU A 195 -3.25 10.57 -13.33
C LEU A 195 -3.20 12.00 -13.84
N ARG A 196 -3.45 12.95 -12.95
CA ARG A 196 -3.17 14.36 -13.23
C ARG A 196 -1.67 14.53 -13.55
N GLU A 197 -1.37 15.49 -14.41
CA GLU A 197 0.03 15.93 -14.61
C GLU A 197 0.65 16.30 -13.26
N LYS A 198 1.84 15.82 -13.00
CA LYS A 198 2.58 16.01 -11.75
C LYS A 198 1.98 15.35 -10.52
N ALA A 199 0.97 14.48 -10.66
CA ALA A 199 0.49 13.64 -9.57
C ALA A 199 1.62 12.76 -9.02
N TYR A 200 1.59 12.52 -7.71
CA TYR A 200 2.53 11.61 -7.06
C TYR A 200 1.94 10.20 -6.88
N LEU A 201 2.83 9.22 -6.84
CA LEU A 201 2.51 7.83 -6.48
C LEU A 201 3.43 7.41 -5.35
N THR A 202 2.86 6.94 -4.24
CA THR A 202 3.60 6.27 -3.15
C THR A 202 3.35 4.78 -3.22
N ILE A 203 4.40 4.00 -3.51
CA ILE A 203 4.31 2.54 -3.55
C ILE A 203 5.09 1.98 -2.38
N ILE A 204 4.39 1.29 -1.47
CA ILE A 204 4.96 0.75 -0.24
C ILE A 204 5.33 -0.71 -0.50
N VAL A 205 6.63 -1.00 -0.51
CA VAL A 205 7.16 -2.33 -0.81
C VAL A 205 8.25 -2.75 0.16
N LYS A 206 8.58 -4.03 0.14
CA LYS A 206 9.63 -4.63 0.94
C LYS A 206 10.45 -5.59 0.09
N ASN A 207 11.76 -5.60 0.25
CA ASN A 207 12.60 -6.62 -0.36
C ASN A 207 12.31 -7.99 0.25
N VAL A 208 12.30 -9.03 -0.58
CA VAL A 208 11.90 -10.39 -0.20
C VAL A 208 13.12 -11.26 0.00
N LYS A 209 13.15 -12.00 1.11
CA LYS A 209 14.20 -13.01 1.38
C LYS A 209 13.63 -14.40 1.13
N LYS A 210 14.23 -15.12 0.17
CA LYS A 210 13.81 -16.48 -0.18
C LYS A 210 15.02 -17.29 -0.62
N GLY A 211 15.11 -18.55 -0.19
CA GLY A 211 16.19 -19.46 -0.62
C GLY A 211 17.61 -18.96 -0.32
N GLY A 212 17.81 -18.25 0.81
CA GLY A 212 19.11 -17.73 1.22
C GLY A 212 19.59 -16.46 0.50
N ARG A 213 18.76 -15.85 -0.35
CA ARG A 213 19.09 -14.62 -1.07
C ARG A 213 18.01 -13.56 -0.91
N ILE A 214 18.35 -12.32 -1.27
CA ILE A 214 17.42 -11.19 -1.36
C ILE A 214 16.96 -11.05 -2.81
N TYR A 215 15.64 -10.90 -2.97
CA TYR A 215 15.00 -10.40 -4.18
C TYR A 215 14.69 -8.91 -3.93
N PRO A 216 15.36 -8.00 -4.64
CA PRO A 216 15.37 -6.58 -4.27
C PRO A 216 14.18 -5.83 -4.86
N LEU A 217 12.96 -6.27 -4.54
CA LEU A 217 11.71 -5.78 -5.13
C LEU A 217 11.58 -4.26 -5.14
N ALA A 218 12.00 -3.58 -4.06
CA ALA A 218 11.92 -2.12 -4.01
C ALA A 218 12.84 -1.47 -5.05
N TRP A 219 14.06 -1.97 -5.23
CA TRP A 219 15.04 -1.40 -6.15
C TRP A 219 14.72 -1.73 -7.61
N ASP A 220 14.28 -2.97 -7.88
CA ASP A 220 13.87 -3.39 -9.22
C ASP A 220 12.61 -2.66 -9.67
N LEU A 221 11.61 -2.52 -8.78
CA LEU A 221 10.42 -1.71 -9.06
C LEU A 221 10.78 -0.23 -9.28
N GLY A 222 11.68 0.31 -8.45
CA GLY A 222 12.20 1.67 -8.62
C GLY A 222 12.82 1.89 -9.99
N ARG A 223 13.64 0.93 -10.45
CA ARG A 223 14.32 0.97 -11.76
C ARG A 223 13.33 0.82 -12.91
N GLU A 224 12.48 -0.20 -12.89
CA GLU A 224 11.60 -0.51 -14.03
C GLU A 224 10.47 0.52 -14.15
N LEU A 225 9.81 0.89 -13.05
CA LEU A 225 8.76 1.90 -13.08
C LEU A 225 9.31 3.31 -13.28
N GLY A 226 10.59 3.54 -12.94
CA GLY A 226 11.32 4.76 -13.25
C GLY A 226 11.47 5.07 -14.75
N ARG A 227 11.18 4.09 -15.64
CA ARG A 227 11.08 4.29 -17.09
C ARG A 227 9.74 4.88 -17.53
N VAL A 228 8.74 4.80 -16.68
CA VAL A 228 7.36 5.29 -16.94
C VAL A 228 7.10 6.61 -16.24
N TYR A 229 7.54 6.71 -15.00
CA TYR A 229 7.41 7.86 -14.10
C TYR A 229 8.77 8.34 -13.64
N THR A 230 8.87 9.57 -13.18
CA THR A 230 10.11 10.02 -12.53
C THR A 230 10.14 9.53 -11.09
N LEU A 231 11.10 8.69 -10.74
CA LEU A 231 11.38 8.36 -9.33
C LEU A 231 12.00 9.60 -8.67
N LYS A 232 11.26 10.23 -7.76
CA LYS A 232 11.65 11.51 -7.12
C LYS A 232 12.45 11.29 -5.84
N ASP A 233 12.03 10.31 -5.03
CA ASP A 233 12.61 10.06 -3.72
C ASP A 233 12.13 8.71 -3.16
N GLU A 234 12.65 8.36 -1.98
CA GLU A 234 12.18 7.25 -1.15
C GLU A 234 12.08 7.66 0.32
N LYS A 235 11.17 7.06 1.05
CA LYS A 235 11.14 7.12 2.52
C LYS A 235 11.19 5.72 3.10
N LEU A 236 11.90 5.55 4.21
CA LEU A 236 11.96 4.29 4.92
C LEU A 236 10.95 4.31 6.07
N TRP A 237 9.95 3.45 5.99
CA TRP A 237 9.06 3.17 7.11
C TRP A 237 9.68 2.10 7.99
N LEU A 238 10.01 2.45 9.24
CA LEU A 238 10.64 1.59 10.24
C LEU A 238 9.60 1.11 11.26
N GLN A 239 9.73 -0.17 11.67
CA GLN A 239 8.94 -0.80 12.73
C GLN A 239 9.90 -1.30 13.81
N ASP A 240 10.13 -0.51 14.85
CA ASP A 240 11.15 -0.81 15.87
C ASP A 240 10.64 -1.67 17.04
N ASN A 241 9.34 -1.96 17.09
CA ASN A 241 8.70 -2.80 18.12
C ASN A 241 8.56 -4.28 17.74
N GLN A 242 9.16 -4.71 16.63
CA GLN A 242 9.09 -6.08 16.17
C GLN A 242 10.04 -6.98 16.96
N ARG A 243 9.60 -8.24 17.24
CA ARG A 243 10.45 -9.22 17.92
C ARG A 243 11.51 -9.75 16.95
N LEU A 244 12.75 -9.84 17.45
CA LEU A 244 13.84 -10.48 16.74
C LEU A 244 13.59 -12.01 16.63
N ALA A 245 13.84 -12.54 15.44
CA ALA A 245 13.87 -13.97 15.20
C ALA A 245 15.31 -14.42 14.91
N PRO A 246 15.73 -15.58 15.44
CA PRO A 246 17.12 -16.06 15.34
C PRO A 246 17.41 -16.70 13.97
N TYR A 247 17.19 -15.94 12.90
CA TYR A 247 17.47 -16.43 11.54
C TYR A 247 18.96 -16.66 11.33
N GLY A 248 19.32 -17.87 10.87
CA GLY A 248 20.71 -18.22 10.55
C GLY A 248 21.64 -18.33 11.76
N LEU A 249 21.10 -18.33 13.00
CA LEU A 249 21.90 -18.39 14.23
C LEU A 249 22.91 -19.54 14.20
N GLY A 250 24.19 -19.21 14.34
CA GLY A 250 25.29 -20.18 14.35
C GLY A 250 25.72 -20.70 12.95
N SER A 251 25.03 -20.34 11.87
CA SER A 251 25.33 -20.86 10.52
C SER A 251 25.49 -19.78 9.45
N ALA A 252 24.69 -18.70 9.50
CA ALA A 252 24.75 -17.63 8.51
C ALA A 252 24.23 -16.31 9.11
N TRP A 253 24.74 -15.19 8.59
CA TRP A 253 24.19 -13.89 8.95
C TRP A 253 22.91 -13.60 8.14
N VAL A 254 21.79 -13.45 8.85
CA VAL A 254 20.49 -13.08 8.27
C VAL A 254 19.84 -12.04 9.16
N SER A 255 19.70 -10.81 8.65
CA SER A 255 19.06 -9.74 9.41
C SER A 255 17.54 -9.93 9.52
N ASN A 256 16.96 -9.42 10.60
CA ASN A 256 15.52 -9.19 10.69
C ASN A 256 15.17 -7.88 9.96
N THR A 257 14.30 -7.93 8.97
CA THR A 257 13.94 -6.75 8.16
C THR A 257 12.71 -6.08 8.75
N PHE A 258 12.91 -4.91 9.38
CA PHE A 258 11.88 -4.12 10.07
C PHE A 258 11.55 -2.82 9.35
N HIS A 259 11.87 -2.74 8.06
CA HIS A 259 11.57 -1.56 7.26
C HIS A 259 10.84 -1.92 5.96
N HIS A 260 10.15 -0.92 5.46
CA HIS A 260 9.55 -0.89 4.13
C HIS A 260 10.07 0.33 3.39
N TYR A 261 10.11 0.23 2.08
CA TYR A 261 10.40 1.35 1.20
C TYR A 261 9.07 1.97 0.76
N CYS A 262 8.93 3.27 0.93
CA CYS A 262 7.85 4.06 0.36
C CYS A 262 8.45 4.81 -0.83
N LEU A 263 8.38 4.21 -2.02
CA LEU A 263 8.92 4.79 -3.25
C LEU A 263 8.02 5.91 -3.74
N GLN A 264 8.59 7.08 -4.03
CA GLN A 264 7.87 8.27 -4.46
C GLN A 264 8.10 8.52 -5.95
N PHE A 265 7.11 8.20 -6.76
CA PHE A 265 7.13 8.50 -8.19
C PHE A 265 6.30 9.74 -8.48
N ARG A 266 6.55 10.35 -9.65
CA ARG A 266 5.78 11.49 -10.15
C ARG A 266 5.47 11.33 -11.63
N ASN A 267 4.22 11.65 -11.98
CA ASN A 267 3.73 11.64 -13.36
C ASN A 267 4.21 12.90 -14.11
N GLU A 268 5.38 12.82 -14.72
CA GLU A 268 5.98 13.88 -15.52
C GLU A 268 6.79 13.33 -16.71
#